data_942937391c601a3952f5900912754fa1
#
_entry.id   942937391c601a3952f5900912754fa1
#
_cell.length_a   1.000
_cell.length_b   1.000
_cell.length_c   1.000
_cell.angle_alpha   90.00
_cell.angle_beta   90.00
_cell.angle_gamma   90.00
#
_symmetry.space_group_name_H-M   'P 1'
#
loop_
_entity.id
_entity.type
_entity.pdbx_description
1 polymer ?
#
loop_
_entity_poly.entity_id
_entity_poly.type
_entity_poly.pdbx_seq_one_letter_code
_entity_poly.pdbx_strand_id
1 'polypeptide(L)'
;AHSKNVADILETIGHIPLPPYIKREDTKDDSVDYQSVFADKQGAVAAPTASLHFTPPMFETLKMRYETHFLTLHVGAGTFKPVEAEHIQEHVMHSELYSIPTLTCKCIDSAKPLLAVGTTVTRTIEYYIRDKQPQGACNLFLHPCNVPQRVTHLLTNFHLPKSTLIMLVASFVGVEKTLELYEEAVKKNYRFFSYGDAMLIL
;
A
#
# COMPACT_ATOMS: atom_id res chain seq x y z
N ALA A 1 19.95 24.67 -26.29
CA ALA A 1 18.85 24.52 -25.33
C ALA A 1 19.08 23.21 -24.59
N HIS A 2 19.44 23.26 -23.31
CA HIS A 2 19.47 22.05 -22.46
C HIS A 2 18.02 21.60 -22.30
N SER A 3 17.68 20.42 -22.78
CA SER A 3 16.40 19.79 -22.47
C SER A 3 16.40 19.49 -20.97
N LYS A 4 15.60 20.26 -20.20
CA LYS A 4 15.36 19.91 -18.79
C LYS A 4 14.78 18.50 -18.75
N ASN A 5 15.28 17.66 -17.84
CA ASN A 5 14.71 16.36 -17.58
C ASN A 5 13.27 16.55 -17.02
N VAL A 6 12.37 15.62 -17.30
CA VAL A 6 10.98 15.65 -16.80
C VAL A 6 10.95 15.81 -15.26
N ALA A 7 11.87 15.15 -14.55
CA ALA A 7 12.00 15.29 -13.10
C ALA A 7 12.27 16.75 -12.68
N ASP A 8 13.21 17.44 -13.35
CA ASP A 8 13.53 18.86 -13.05
C ASP A 8 12.35 19.79 -13.29
N ILE A 9 11.50 19.47 -14.29
CA ILE A 9 10.28 20.23 -14.57
C ILE A 9 9.26 20.00 -13.45
N LEU A 10 9.06 18.73 -13.05
CA LEU A 10 8.12 18.37 -11.98
C LEU A 10 8.54 18.97 -10.63
N GLU A 11 9.83 19.01 -10.33
CA GLU A 11 10.32 19.69 -9.11
C GLU A 11 10.08 21.20 -9.12
N THR A 12 10.02 21.81 -10.31
CA THR A 12 9.86 23.28 -10.44
C THR A 12 8.40 23.74 -10.41
N ILE A 13 7.51 22.99 -11.06
CA ILE A 13 6.11 23.39 -11.28
C ILE A 13 5.11 22.31 -10.86
N GLY A 14 5.57 21.16 -10.40
CA GLY A 14 4.71 20.07 -9.97
C GLY A 14 4.08 20.33 -8.60
N HIS A 15 2.97 19.64 -8.37
CA HIS A 15 2.24 19.60 -7.10
C HIS A 15 2.25 18.17 -6.54
N ILE A 16 2.12 18.04 -5.22
CA ILE A 16 1.96 16.71 -4.59
C ILE A 16 0.60 16.15 -5.01
N PRO A 17 0.55 14.98 -5.67
CA PRO A 17 -0.70 14.41 -6.14
C PRO A 17 -1.50 13.80 -4.98
N LEU A 18 -2.13 14.66 -4.18
CA LEU A 18 -3.00 14.23 -3.09
C LEU A 18 -4.17 13.40 -3.61
N PRO A 19 -4.62 12.38 -2.88
CA PRO A 19 -5.79 11.59 -3.26
C PRO A 19 -7.05 12.44 -3.45
N PRO A 20 -7.97 12.06 -4.37
CA PRO A 20 -9.14 12.89 -4.73
C PRO A 20 -10.13 13.18 -3.60
N TYR A 21 -10.07 12.42 -2.51
CA TYR A 21 -10.91 12.66 -1.32
C TYR A 21 -10.34 13.74 -0.39
N ILE A 22 -9.09 14.17 -0.57
CA ILE A 22 -8.51 15.33 0.09
C ILE A 22 -8.89 16.58 -0.73
N LYS A 23 -9.95 17.26 -0.29
CA LYS A 23 -10.54 18.40 -1.01
C LYS A 23 -9.84 19.72 -0.67
N ARG A 24 -8.53 19.77 -0.85
CA ARG A 24 -7.71 20.98 -0.75
C ARG A 24 -6.53 20.88 -1.70
N GLU A 25 -5.96 21.99 -2.05
CA GLU A 25 -4.65 22.01 -2.72
C GLU A 25 -3.55 21.51 -1.80
N ASP A 26 -2.46 21.02 -2.36
CA ASP A 26 -1.29 20.64 -1.62
C ASP A 26 -0.60 21.87 -1.02
N THR A 27 0.09 21.65 0.07
CA THR A 27 0.92 22.63 0.77
C THR A 27 2.37 22.18 0.78
N LYS A 28 3.28 23.07 1.18
CA LYS A 28 4.69 22.71 1.34
C LYS A 28 4.90 21.59 2.35
N ASP A 29 4.05 21.50 3.35
CA ASP A 29 4.12 20.47 4.39
C ASP A 29 3.79 19.08 3.83
N ASP A 30 2.92 18.97 2.81
CA ASP A 30 2.60 17.70 2.17
C ASP A 30 3.81 17.06 1.48
N SER A 31 4.82 17.84 1.07
CA SER A 31 6.06 17.27 0.54
C SER A 31 6.83 16.44 1.58
N VAL A 32 6.58 16.66 2.85
CA VAL A 32 7.14 15.90 3.98
C VAL A 32 6.11 14.93 4.52
N ASP A 33 4.90 15.39 4.81
CA ASP A 33 3.87 14.61 5.49
C ASP A 33 3.25 13.53 4.61
N TYR A 34 3.21 13.73 3.27
CA TYR A 34 2.76 12.73 2.30
C TYR A 34 3.91 11.93 1.69
N GLN A 35 5.06 11.89 2.35
CA GLN A 35 6.23 11.14 1.92
C GLN A 35 6.57 10.04 2.92
N SER A 36 6.77 8.84 2.40
CA SER A 36 7.17 7.68 3.20
C SER A 36 8.61 7.80 3.69
N VAL A 37 8.87 7.40 4.95
CA VAL A 37 10.25 7.21 5.45
C VAL A 37 11.00 6.10 4.71
N PHE A 38 10.31 5.32 3.87
CA PHE A 38 10.86 4.24 3.04
C PHE A 38 11.10 4.67 1.58
N ALA A 39 10.76 5.91 1.21
CA ALA A 39 10.92 6.40 -0.14
C ALA A 39 12.40 6.44 -0.54
N ASP A 40 12.74 5.78 -1.65
CA ASP A 40 14.10 5.66 -2.16
C ASP A 40 14.16 5.93 -3.68
N LYS A 41 13.23 5.36 -4.46
CA LYS A 41 13.24 5.44 -5.92
C LYS A 41 12.09 6.28 -6.44
N GLN A 42 12.40 7.24 -7.30
CA GLN A 42 11.39 8.06 -7.99
C GLN A 42 10.56 7.22 -8.96
N GLY A 43 9.31 7.64 -9.22
CA GLY A 43 8.44 7.04 -10.25
C GLY A 43 7.04 6.62 -9.77
N ALA A 44 6.72 6.77 -8.50
CA ALA A 44 5.36 6.59 -7.99
C ALA A 44 4.55 7.90 -8.04
N VAL A 45 3.26 7.80 -8.31
CA VAL A 45 2.31 8.93 -8.24
C VAL A 45 1.69 9.01 -6.84
N ALA A 46 1.42 7.87 -6.21
CA ALA A 46 0.82 7.81 -4.88
C ALA A 46 1.80 7.26 -3.84
N ALA A 47 1.80 7.84 -2.64
CA ALA A 47 2.56 7.32 -1.52
C ALA A 47 1.94 6.04 -0.96
N PRO A 48 2.74 5.07 -0.47
CA PRO A 48 2.26 3.92 0.28
C PRO A 48 1.85 4.37 1.69
N THR A 49 0.61 4.81 1.86
CA THR A 49 0.15 5.58 3.02
C THR A 49 0.23 4.85 4.37
N ALA A 50 0.24 3.52 4.38
CA ALA A 50 0.52 2.76 5.61
C ALA A 50 1.91 3.04 6.20
N SER A 51 2.86 3.49 5.38
CA SER A 51 4.21 3.86 5.82
C SER A 51 4.29 5.24 6.48
N LEU A 52 3.27 6.09 6.31
CA LEU A 52 3.20 7.41 6.94
C LEU A 52 3.04 7.34 8.46
N HIS A 53 2.66 6.17 9.00
CA HIS A 53 2.57 5.93 10.45
C HIS A 53 3.94 5.78 11.12
N PHE A 54 5.03 5.68 10.37
CA PHE A 54 6.37 5.52 10.91
C PHE A 54 7.12 6.84 10.95
N THR A 55 7.55 7.23 12.14
CA THR A 55 8.56 8.27 12.27
C THR A 55 9.97 7.69 12.06
N PRO A 56 10.97 8.48 11.64
CA PRO A 56 12.34 7.98 11.50
C PRO A 56 12.88 7.28 12.76
N PRO A 57 12.73 7.81 14.00
CA PRO A 57 13.18 7.12 15.21
C PRO A 57 12.46 5.81 15.48
N MET A 58 11.14 5.74 15.21
CA MET A 58 10.37 4.50 15.34
C MET A 58 10.88 3.46 14.37
N PHE A 59 11.15 3.86 13.13
CA PHE A 59 11.65 2.96 12.11
C PHE A 59 13.03 2.40 12.44
N GLU A 60 13.96 3.25 12.93
CA GLU A 60 15.28 2.78 13.39
C GLU A 60 15.15 1.75 14.53
N THR A 61 14.23 1.98 15.47
CA THR A 61 13.94 1.03 16.56
C THR A 61 13.44 -0.31 16.02
N LEU A 62 12.58 -0.30 15.01
CA LEU A 62 12.09 -1.53 14.36
C LEU A 62 13.21 -2.30 13.67
N LYS A 63 14.08 -1.62 12.93
CA LYS A 63 15.23 -2.25 12.26
C LYS A 63 16.21 -2.92 13.24
N MET A 64 16.36 -2.37 14.45
CA MET A 64 17.19 -2.97 15.48
C MET A 64 16.57 -4.25 16.09
N ARG A 65 15.25 -4.37 16.08
CA ARG A 65 14.52 -5.47 16.73
C ARG A 65 14.07 -6.58 15.78
N TYR A 66 13.83 -6.23 14.51
CA TYR A 66 13.23 -7.12 13.53
C TYR A 66 14.03 -7.09 12.22
N GLU A 67 14.13 -8.26 11.59
CA GLU A 67 14.65 -8.37 10.24
C GLU A 67 13.73 -7.60 9.28
N THR A 68 14.27 -6.56 8.64
CA THR A 68 13.49 -5.64 7.81
C THR A 68 13.94 -5.72 6.37
N HIS A 69 13.00 -5.90 5.45
CA HIS A 69 13.23 -6.00 4.02
C HIS A 69 12.41 -4.98 3.26
N PHE A 70 12.88 -4.61 2.07
CA PHE A 70 12.22 -3.64 1.20
C PHE A 70 11.93 -4.25 -0.15
N LEU A 71 10.91 -3.73 -0.80
CA LEU A 71 10.67 -3.89 -2.23
C LEU A 71 10.30 -2.54 -2.83
N THR A 72 10.54 -2.36 -4.13
CA THR A 72 10.18 -1.13 -4.84
C THR A 72 8.84 -1.30 -5.51
N LEU A 73 7.98 -0.30 -5.37
CA LEU A 73 6.67 -0.20 -5.99
C LEU A 73 6.52 1.16 -6.66
N HIS A 74 5.97 1.18 -7.85
CA HIS A 74 5.55 2.40 -8.53
C HIS A 74 4.03 2.44 -8.53
N VAL A 75 3.47 2.99 -7.44
CA VAL A 75 2.03 3.05 -7.21
C VAL A 75 1.42 4.11 -8.12
N GLY A 76 0.46 3.71 -8.94
CA GLY A 76 -0.26 4.60 -9.84
C GLY A 76 -1.55 5.16 -9.24
N ALA A 77 -2.16 6.14 -9.91
CA ALA A 77 -3.44 6.73 -9.50
C ALA A 77 -4.62 5.73 -9.51
N GLY A 78 -4.47 4.57 -10.16
CA GLY A 78 -5.47 3.50 -10.20
C GLY A 78 -5.85 2.93 -8.83
N THR A 79 -4.98 3.06 -7.83
CA THR A 79 -5.22 2.62 -6.44
C THR A 79 -6.44 3.30 -5.79
N PHE A 80 -6.84 4.48 -6.27
CA PHE A 80 -7.97 5.23 -5.73
C PHE A 80 -9.30 5.00 -6.47
N LYS A 81 -9.30 4.15 -7.52
CA LYS A 81 -10.53 3.86 -8.28
C LYS A 81 -11.45 2.96 -7.46
N PRO A 82 -12.75 3.28 -7.40
CA PRO A 82 -13.75 2.40 -6.79
C PRO A 82 -13.93 1.13 -7.62
N VAL A 83 -14.49 0.09 -6.99
CA VAL A 83 -14.98 -1.10 -7.70
C VAL A 83 -16.32 -0.76 -8.33
N GLU A 84 -16.41 -0.84 -9.66
CA GLU A 84 -17.63 -0.55 -10.46
C GLU A 84 -18.35 -1.83 -10.89
N ALA A 85 -17.69 -2.99 -10.83
CA ALA A 85 -18.27 -4.27 -11.21
C ALA A 85 -19.35 -4.72 -10.21
N GLU A 86 -20.45 -5.29 -10.72
CA GLU A 86 -21.50 -5.90 -9.89
C GLU A 86 -20.98 -7.17 -9.20
N HIS A 87 -20.20 -7.97 -9.91
CA HIS A 87 -19.57 -9.17 -9.38
C HIS A 87 -18.07 -8.96 -9.21
N ILE A 88 -17.56 -9.34 -8.05
CA ILE A 88 -16.16 -9.15 -7.67
C ILE A 88 -15.18 -9.82 -8.66
N GLN A 89 -15.59 -10.93 -9.27
CA GLN A 89 -14.80 -11.68 -10.25
C GLN A 89 -14.62 -10.92 -11.59
N GLU A 90 -15.49 -9.97 -11.88
CA GLU A 90 -15.47 -9.16 -13.10
C GLU A 90 -14.60 -7.91 -12.97
N HIS A 91 -14.17 -7.60 -11.74
CA HIS A 91 -13.34 -6.43 -11.50
C HIS A 91 -11.95 -6.59 -12.11
N VAL A 92 -11.62 -5.71 -13.04
CA VAL A 92 -10.28 -5.65 -13.65
C VAL A 92 -9.35 -4.81 -12.77
N MET A 93 -8.44 -5.50 -12.08
CA MET A 93 -7.47 -4.84 -11.21
C MET A 93 -6.41 -4.09 -12.03
N HIS A 94 -6.11 -2.85 -11.63
CA HIS A 94 -5.00 -2.09 -12.20
C HIS A 94 -3.66 -2.76 -11.90
N SER A 95 -2.68 -2.50 -12.78
CA SER A 95 -1.34 -3.07 -12.68
C SER A 95 -0.37 -2.05 -12.08
N GLU A 96 0.49 -2.51 -11.18
CA GLU A 96 1.54 -1.70 -10.54
C GLU A 96 2.90 -2.36 -10.75
N LEU A 97 3.86 -1.57 -11.23
CA LEU A 97 5.23 -2.06 -11.45
C LEU A 97 5.92 -2.30 -10.11
N TYR A 98 6.62 -3.42 -10.00
CA TYR A 98 7.35 -3.80 -8.80
C TYR A 98 8.73 -4.38 -9.09
N SER A 99 9.59 -4.31 -8.10
CA SER A 99 10.90 -4.99 -8.09
C SER A 99 11.23 -5.44 -6.67
N ILE A 100 11.59 -6.72 -6.51
CA ILE A 100 11.91 -7.36 -5.24
C ILE A 100 13.40 -7.73 -5.25
N PRO A 101 14.23 -7.18 -4.35
CA PRO A 101 15.63 -7.57 -4.22
C PRO A 101 15.78 -9.05 -3.86
N THR A 102 16.88 -9.67 -4.28
CA THR A 102 17.14 -11.11 -4.05
C THR A 102 17.09 -11.50 -2.57
N LEU A 103 17.58 -10.66 -1.66
CA LEU A 103 17.50 -10.93 -0.21
C LEU A 103 16.05 -10.90 0.28
N THR A 104 15.24 -9.98 -0.23
CA THR A 104 13.81 -9.91 0.08
C THR A 104 13.07 -11.14 -0.46
N CYS A 105 13.38 -11.60 -1.67
CA CYS A 105 12.83 -12.86 -2.21
C CYS A 105 13.14 -14.05 -1.29
N LYS A 106 14.37 -14.18 -0.81
CA LYS A 106 14.77 -15.24 0.14
C LYS A 106 13.98 -15.17 1.45
N CYS A 107 13.75 -13.97 1.96
CA CYS A 107 12.90 -13.76 3.14
C CYS A 107 11.44 -14.18 2.87
N ILE A 108 10.88 -13.75 1.74
CA ILE A 108 9.52 -14.12 1.34
C ILE A 108 9.39 -15.64 1.18
N ASP A 109 10.39 -16.32 0.60
CA ASP A 109 10.36 -17.77 0.39
C ASP A 109 10.62 -18.58 1.69
N SER A 110 11.02 -17.93 2.78
CA SER A 110 11.23 -18.59 4.06
C SER A 110 9.91 -18.93 4.77
N ALA A 111 9.95 -19.78 5.79
CA ALA A 111 8.78 -20.12 6.61
C ALA A 111 8.52 -19.14 7.77
N LYS A 112 9.32 -18.06 7.92
CA LYS A 112 9.16 -17.10 9.01
C LYS A 112 7.85 -16.33 8.88
N PRO A 113 7.15 -15.99 9.97
CA PRO A 113 6.02 -15.06 9.93
C PRO A 113 6.41 -13.75 9.25
N LEU A 114 5.51 -13.16 8.48
CA LEU A 114 5.78 -11.99 7.67
C LEU A 114 4.70 -10.93 7.87
N LEU A 115 5.10 -9.77 8.39
CA LEU A 115 4.27 -8.58 8.47
C LEU A 115 4.51 -7.71 7.22
N ALA A 116 3.47 -7.49 6.44
CA ALA A 116 3.48 -6.52 5.37
C ALA A 116 3.02 -5.14 5.85
N VAL A 117 3.73 -4.09 5.46
CA VAL A 117 3.32 -2.71 5.69
C VAL A 117 2.73 -2.16 4.41
N GLY A 118 1.40 -2.11 4.36
CA GLY A 118 0.61 -1.64 3.23
C GLY A 118 0.04 -2.73 2.33
N THR A 119 -1.11 -2.42 1.76
CA THR A 119 -1.86 -3.32 0.87
C THR A 119 -1.12 -3.61 -0.44
N THR A 120 -0.40 -2.63 -0.98
CA THR A 120 0.37 -2.77 -2.21
C THR A 120 1.55 -3.72 -2.03
N VAL A 121 2.24 -3.63 -0.87
CA VAL A 121 3.30 -4.58 -0.49
C VAL A 121 2.73 -5.99 -0.36
N THR A 122 1.60 -6.14 0.31
CA THR A 122 0.89 -7.42 0.44
C THR A 122 0.59 -8.04 -0.92
N ARG A 123 -0.04 -7.29 -1.82
CA ARG A 123 -0.37 -7.75 -3.17
C ARG A 123 0.87 -8.21 -3.95
N THR A 124 1.95 -7.46 -3.85
CA THR A 124 3.21 -7.78 -4.53
C THR A 124 3.85 -9.06 -3.99
N ILE A 125 3.90 -9.25 -2.68
CA ILE A 125 4.40 -10.49 -2.06
C ILE A 125 3.55 -11.68 -2.50
N GLU A 126 2.23 -11.54 -2.44
CA GLU A 126 1.29 -12.58 -2.82
C GLU A 126 1.31 -12.90 -4.32
N TYR A 127 1.57 -11.90 -5.16
CA TYR A 127 1.79 -12.09 -6.59
C TYR A 127 3.10 -12.85 -6.85
N TYR A 128 4.20 -12.43 -6.22
CA TYR A 128 5.50 -13.12 -6.32
C TYR A 128 5.42 -14.59 -5.90
N ILE A 129 4.69 -14.92 -4.86
CA ILE A 129 4.55 -16.33 -4.42
C ILE A 129 3.85 -17.18 -5.49
N ARG A 130 2.94 -16.60 -6.26
CA ARG A 130 2.19 -17.29 -7.33
C ARG A 130 2.97 -17.37 -8.65
N ASP A 131 3.72 -16.32 -8.99
CA ASP A 131 4.38 -16.15 -10.29
C ASP A 131 5.91 -16.38 -10.25
N LYS A 132 6.52 -16.21 -9.07
CA LYS A 132 7.97 -16.34 -8.83
C LYS A 132 8.85 -15.39 -9.65
N GLN A 133 8.27 -14.32 -10.21
CA GLN A 133 9.04 -13.27 -10.87
C GLN A 133 9.42 -12.17 -9.89
N PRO A 134 10.72 -11.83 -9.74
CA PRO A 134 11.17 -10.82 -8.79
C PRO A 134 10.90 -9.38 -9.26
N GLN A 135 10.48 -9.20 -10.50
CA GLN A 135 10.10 -7.91 -11.07
C GLN A 135 9.02 -8.08 -12.12
N GLY A 136 8.17 -7.09 -12.27
CA GLY A 136 7.07 -7.16 -13.24
C GLY A 136 5.96 -6.17 -12.93
N ALA A 137 4.75 -6.53 -13.34
CA ALA A 137 3.53 -5.76 -13.15
C ALA A 137 2.51 -6.61 -12.38
N CYS A 138 2.18 -6.19 -11.16
CA CYS A 138 1.23 -6.89 -10.29
C CYS A 138 -0.19 -6.38 -10.52
N ASN A 139 -1.07 -7.26 -10.96
CA ASN A 139 -2.52 -7.03 -11.08
C ASN A 139 -3.33 -7.96 -10.16
N LEU A 140 -2.72 -8.53 -9.14
CA LEU A 140 -3.40 -9.44 -8.23
C LEU A 140 -4.51 -8.73 -7.46
N PHE A 141 -5.70 -9.33 -7.48
CA PHE A 141 -6.83 -8.91 -6.67
C PHE A 141 -7.05 -9.89 -5.52
N LEU A 142 -6.78 -9.45 -4.30
CA LEU A 142 -7.06 -10.20 -3.07
C LEU A 142 -8.45 -9.85 -2.55
N HIS A 143 -9.22 -10.88 -2.25
CA HIS A 143 -10.60 -10.78 -1.76
C HIS A 143 -10.97 -12.08 -1.02
N PRO A 144 -12.12 -12.20 -0.34
CA PRO A 144 -12.47 -13.36 0.48
C PRO A 144 -12.41 -14.74 -0.21
N CYS A 145 -12.53 -14.78 -1.54
CA CYS A 145 -12.39 -16.02 -2.32
C CYS A 145 -10.98 -16.19 -2.94
N ASN A 146 -10.08 -15.23 -2.74
CA ASN A 146 -8.68 -15.28 -3.19
C ASN A 146 -7.79 -14.71 -2.07
N VAL A 147 -7.58 -15.52 -1.05
CA VAL A 147 -6.92 -15.12 0.20
C VAL A 147 -5.39 -15.09 0.09
N PRO A 148 -4.70 -14.37 0.98
CA PRO A 148 -3.25 -14.44 1.12
C PRO A 148 -2.76 -15.85 1.39
N GLN A 149 -1.59 -16.19 0.83
CA GLN A 149 -0.94 -17.49 1.00
C GLN A 149 0.36 -17.38 1.80
N ARG A 150 0.95 -16.19 1.85
CA ARG A 150 2.28 -15.98 2.42
C ARG A 150 2.32 -14.90 3.50
N VAL A 151 1.64 -13.79 3.31
CA VAL A 151 1.62 -12.70 4.29
C VAL A 151 0.76 -13.12 5.48
N THR A 152 1.37 -13.16 6.66
CA THR A 152 0.71 -13.61 7.90
C THR A 152 0.08 -12.45 8.67
N HIS A 153 0.67 -11.25 8.56
CA HIS A 153 0.24 -10.07 9.31
C HIS A 153 0.24 -8.85 8.38
N LEU A 154 -0.66 -7.91 8.62
CA LEU A 154 -0.82 -6.71 7.80
C LEU A 154 -0.99 -5.46 8.66
N LEU A 155 -0.15 -4.45 8.43
CA LEU A 155 -0.40 -3.08 8.87
C LEU A 155 -0.94 -2.28 7.69
N THR A 156 -2.12 -1.67 7.85
CA THR A 156 -2.78 -0.90 6.80
C THR A 156 -3.65 0.21 7.37
N ASN A 157 -3.97 1.23 6.56
CA ASN A 157 -4.95 2.26 6.90
C ASN A 157 -6.38 1.69 6.91
N PHE A 158 -7.32 2.45 7.47
CA PHE A 158 -8.75 2.22 7.21
C PHE A 158 -9.10 2.71 5.81
N HIS A 159 -9.82 1.88 5.05
CA HIS A 159 -10.11 2.09 3.63
C HIS A 159 -11.54 2.50 3.35
N LEU A 160 -11.78 3.06 2.15
CA LEU A 160 -13.10 3.41 1.64
C LEU A 160 -13.99 2.16 1.46
N PRO A 161 -15.29 2.27 1.73
CA PRO A 161 -16.25 1.28 1.28
C PRO A 161 -16.20 1.15 -0.26
N LYS A 162 -16.60 -0.01 -0.76
CA LYS A 162 -16.58 -0.35 -2.21
C LYS A 162 -15.20 -0.23 -2.87
N SER A 163 -14.11 -0.36 -2.12
CA SER A 163 -12.75 -0.36 -2.66
C SER A 163 -12.14 -1.77 -2.67
N THR A 164 -11.20 -2.00 -3.58
CA THR A 164 -10.40 -3.23 -3.60
C THR A 164 -9.61 -3.43 -2.30
N LEU A 165 -9.32 -2.35 -1.60
CA LEU A 165 -8.52 -2.33 -0.37
C LEU A 165 -9.28 -2.89 0.83
N ILE A 166 -10.57 -2.56 1.00
CA ILE A 166 -11.39 -3.18 2.06
C ILE A 166 -11.63 -4.67 1.78
N MET A 167 -11.70 -5.07 0.49
CA MET A 167 -11.80 -6.46 0.10
C MET A 167 -10.53 -7.24 0.42
N LEU A 168 -9.36 -6.61 0.29
CA LEU A 168 -8.09 -7.18 0.72
C LEU A 168 -8.06 -7.37 2.26
N VAL A 169 -8.54 -6.43 3.05
CA VAL A 169 -8.71 -6.61 4.50
C VAL A 169 -9.61 -7.82 4.77
N ALA A 170 -10.76 -7.90 4.09
CA ALA A 170 -11.69 -9.00 4.24
C ALA A 170 -11.10 -10.36 3.79
N SER A 171 -10.05 -10.38 2.96
CA SER A 171 -9.36 -11.61 2.61
C SER A 171 -8.51 -12.18 3.76
N PHE A 172 -8.14 -11.37 4.77
CA PHE A 172 -7.44 -11.82 5.97
C PHE A 172 -8.39 -12.29 7.08
N VAL A 173 -9.43 -11.53 7.35
CA VAL A 173 -10.26 -11.72 8.55
C VAL A 173 -11.71 -12.13 8.25
N GLY A 174 -12.08 -12.23 6.98
CA GLY A 174 -13.45 -12.50 6.55
C GLY A 174 -14.33 -11.26 6.47
N VAL A 175 -15.45 -11.37 5.77
CA VAL A 175 -16.36 -10.22 5.49
C VAL A 175 -17.01 -9.72 6.78
N GLU A 176 -17.62 -10.63 7.57
CA GLU A 176 -18.34 -10.27 8.79
C GLU A 176 -17.44 -9.53 9.79
N LYS A 177 -16.24 -10.08 10.04
CA LYS A 177 -15.29 -9.46 10.94
C LYS A 177 -14.78 -8.11 10.43
N THR A 178 -14.58 -7.97 9.12
CA THR A 178 -14.22 -6.68 8.53
C THR A 178 -15.29 -5.64 8.80
N LEU A 179 -16.56 -5.95 8.55
CA LEU A 179 -17.66 -5.02 8.78
C LEU A 179 -17.76 -4.63 10.27
N GLU A 180 -17.67 -5.59 11.18
CA GLU A 180 -17.65 -5.35 12.65
C GLU A 180 -16.53 -4.38 13.05
N LEU A 181 -15.29 -4.62 12.56
CA LEU A 181 -14.13 -3.78 12.87
C LEU A 181 -14.30 -2.35 12.33
N TYR A 182 -14.86 -2.20 11.13
CA TYR A 182 -15.11 -0.90 10.53
C TYR A 182 -16.25 -0.14 11.23
N GLU A 183 -17.32 -0.83 11.67
CA GLU A 183 -18.36 -0.23 12.50
C GLU A 183 -17.80 0.26 13.83
N GLU A 184 -16.95 -0.53 14.49
CA GLU A 184 -16.30 -0.15 15.72
C GLU A 184 -15.37 1.05 15.55
N ALA A 185 -14.60 1.08 14.45
CA ALA A 185 -13.75 2.21 14.12
C ALA A 185 -14.56 3.51 13.93
N VAL A 186 -15.70 3.44 13.23
CA VAL A 186 -16.61 4.59 13.07
C VAL A 186 -17.19 5.03 14.42
N LYS A 187 -17.66 4.10 15.25
CA LYS A 187 -18.20 4.41 16.60
C LYS A 187 -17.18 5.08 17.50
N LYS A 188 -15.90 4.72 17.36
CA LYS A 188 -14.79 5.28 18.14
C LYS A 188 -14.13 6.50 17.49
N ASN A 189 -14.68 7.02 16.40
CA ASN A 189 -14.17 8.18 15.67
C ASN A 189 -12.73 8.02 15.17
N TYR A 190 -12.35 6.82 14.76
CA TYR A 190 -11.10 6.62 14.01
C TYR A 190 -11.14 7.39 12.69
N ARG A 191 -9.99 7.93 12.31
CA ARG A 191 -9.84 8.63 11.03
C ARG A 191 -9.54 7.61 9.93
N PHE A 192 -10.06 7.88 8.75
CA PHE A 192 -9.96 7.01 7.59
C PHE A 192 -9.01 7.61 6.55
N PHE A 193 -8.57 6.79 5.60
CA PHE A 193 -7.78 7.11 4.41
C PHE A 193 -6.31 7.44 4.71
N SER A 194 -5.66 8.20 3.79
CA SER A 194 -4.21 8.42 3.77
C SER A 194 -3.63 9.02 5.05
N TYR A 195 -4.28 10.06 5.58
CA TYR A 195 -3.90 10.72 6.84
C TYR A 195 -4.71 10.23 8.03
N GLY A 196 -5.38 9.11 7.88
CA GLY A 196 -6.18 8.51 8.93
C GLY A 196 -5.36 7.63 9.87
N ASP A 197 -6.08 6.81 10.63
CA ASP A 197 -5.49 5.87 11.57
C ASP A 197 -5.21 4.53 10.86
N ALA A 198 -4.46 3.64 11.51
CA ALA A 198 -4.11 2.33 10.97
C ALA A 198 -4.72 1.20 11.79
N MET A 199 -4.84 0.04 11.16
CA MET A 199 -5.11 -1.24 11.80
C MET A 199 -3.94 -2.19 11.63
N LEU A 200 -3.70 -3.02 12.63
CA LEU A 200 -2.76 -4.13 12.60
C LEU A 200 -3.55 -5.44 12.69
N ILE A 201 -3.42 -6.27 11.65
CA ILE A 201 -3.99 -7.62 11.58
C ILE A 201 -2.88 -8.62 11.93
N LEU A 202 -3.13 -9.45 12.94
CA LEU A 202 -2.20 -10.44 13.49
C LEU A 202 -2.70 -11.87 13.26
#